data_1b1b3d1fcabb6ac796c813116e0a6e42
#
_entry.id   1b1b3d1fcabb6ac796c813116e0a6e42
#
_cell.length_a   1.000
_cell.length_b   1.000
_cell.length_c   1.000
_cell.angle_alpha   90.00
_cell.angle_beta   90.00
_cell.angle_gamma   90.00
#
_symmetry.space_group_name_H-M   'P 1'
#
loop_
_entity.id
_entity.type
_entity.pdbx_description
1 polymer ?
#
loop_
_entity_poly.entity_id
_entity_poly.type
_entity_poly.pdbx_seq_one_letter_code
_entity_poly.pdbx_strand_id
1 'polypeptide(L)' 'MRFDATFERVFRADAAERGRKEVEHRVMSAEDAIESLAAKLKEARHLTEEASRKHDETIYKLDREDWQIHIYTL' A
#
# COMPACT_ATOMS: atom_id res chain seq x y z
N MET A 1 25.48 -24.09 -43.33
CA MET A 1 26.14 -23.12 -42.44
C MET A 1 25.39 -21.81 -42.32
N ARG A 2 24.82 -21.28 -43.42
CA ARG A 2 23.94 -20.11 -43.33
C ARG A 2 22.68 -20.36 -42.48
N PHE A 3 22.22 -21.59 -42.44
CA PHE A 3 21.07 -22.00 -41.67
C PHE A 3 21.32 -21.85 -40.15
N ASP A 4 22.49 -22.24 -39.68
CA ASP A 4 22.81 -22.20 -38.24
C ASP A 4 22.90 -20.75 -37.74
N ALA A 5 23.50 -19.83 -38.52
CA ALA A 5 23.59 -18.43 -38.16
C ALA A 5 22.21 -17.75 -38.09
N THR A 6 21.30 -18.12 -39.00
CA THR A 6 19.93 -17.60 -39.03
C THR A 6 19.15 -18.15 -37.86
N PHE A 7 19.31 -19.44 -37.55
CA PHE A 7 18.66 -20.09 -36.42
C PHE A 7 19.11 -19.48 -35.09
N GLU A 8 20.41 -19.22 -34.93
CA GLU A 8 20.94 -18.55 -33.72
C GLU A 8 20.36 -17.17 -33.52
N ARG A 9 20.26 -16.38 -34.61
CA ARG A 9 19.66 -15.04 -34.55
C ARG A 9 18.21 -15.07 -34.11
N VAL A 10 17.43 -15.97 -34.68
CA VAL A 10 16.01 -16.15 -34.30
C VAL A 10 15.89 -16.62 -32.88
N PHE A 11 16.70 -17.57 -32.47
CA PHE A 11 16.72 -18.10 -31.09
C PHE A 11 17.07 -17.00 -30.09
N ARG A 12 18.08 -16.20 -30.35
CA ARG A 12 18.48 -15.10 -29.48
C ARG A 12 17.41 -14.02 -29.41
N ALA A 13 16.77 -13.70 -30.53
CA ALA A 13 15.69 -12.72 -30.57
C ALA A 13 14.48 -13.21 -29.74
N ASP A 14 14.12 -14.49 -29.87
CA ASP A 14 13.03 -15.07 -29.09
C ASP A 14 13.36 -15.11 -27.58
N ALA A 15 14.60 -15.46 -27.24
CA ALA A 15 15.04 -15.47 -25.85
C ALA A 15 15.02 -14.06 -25.24
N ALA A 16 15.47 -13.06 -25.98
CA ALA A 16 15.44 -11.66 -25.56
C ALA A 16 14.01 -11.16 -25.39
N GLU A 17 13.09 -11.54 -26.29
CA GLU A 17 11.68 -11.17 -26.22
C GLU A 17 11.00 -11.80 -25.01
N ARG A 18 11.26 -13.07 -24.73
CA ARG A 18 10.73 -13.75 -23.55
C ARG A 18 11.26 -13.12 -22.26
N GLY A 19 12.55 -12.80 -22.21
CA GLY A 19 13.15 -12.12 -21.09
C GLY A 19 12.53 -10.75 -20.84
N ARG A 20 12.30 -9.98 -21.88
CA ARG A 20 11.65 -8.68 -21.79
C ARG A 20 10.23 -8.78 -21.26
N LYS A 21 9.45 -9.72 -21.78
CA LYS A 21 8.08 -9.97 -21.32
C LYS A 21 8.03 -10.41 -19.86
N GLU A 22 8.97 -11.23 -19.44
CA GLU A 22 9.08 -11.65 -18.05
C GLU A 22 9.37 -10.48 -17.11
N VAL A 23 10.30 -9.61 -17.51
CA VAL A 23 10.63 -8.39 -16.75
C VAL A 23 9.43 -7.44 -16.70
N GLU A 24 8.76 -7.22 -17.82
CA GLU A 24 7.54 -6.40 -17.88
C GLU A 24 6.46 -6.94 -16.94
N HIS A 25 6.27 -8.25 -16.92
CA HIS A 25 5.29 -8.89 -16.03
C HIS A 25 5.66 -8.69 -14.56
N ARG A 26 6.93 -8.82 -14.20
CA ARG A 26 7.41 -8.58 -12.84
C ARG A 26 7.24 -7.13 -12.43
N VAL A 27 7.51 -6.19 -13.33
CA VAL A 27 7.32 -4.76 -13.06
C VAL A 27 5.85 -4.45 -12.83
N MET A 28 4.95 -4.94 -13.67
CA MET A 28 3.51 -4.74 -13.49
C MET A 28 3.01 -5.35 -12.18
N SER A 29 3.48 -6.54 -11.84
CA SER A 29 3.13 -7.20 -10.58
C SER A 29 3.62 -6.41 -9.37
N ALA A 30 4.84 -5.85 -9.45
CA ALA A 30 5.39 -5.01 -8.40
C ALA A 30 4.63 -3.69 -8.26
N GLU A 31 4.24 -3.07 -9.36
CA GLU A 31 3.43 -1.85 -9.37
C GLU A 31 2.06 -2.09 -8.73
N ASP A 32 1.41 -3.21 -9.05
CA ASP A 32 0.13 -3.58 -8.45
C ASP A 32 0.27 -3.80 -6.94
N ALA A 33 1.37 -4.43 -6.50
CA ALA A 33 1.65 -4.64 -5.08
C ALA A 33 1.86 -3.31 -4.35
N ILE A 34 2.59 -2.37 -4.95
CA ILE A 34 2.82 -1.04 -4.40
C ILE A 34 1.49 -0.29 -4.26
N GLU A 35 0.65 -0.33 -5.29
CA GLU A 35 -0.66 0.32 -5.29
C GLU A 35 -1.55 -0.25 -4.18
N SER A 36 -1.58 -1.57 -4.04
CA SER A 36 -2.33 -2.25 -2.98
C SER A 36 -1.83 -1.86 -1.59
N LEU A 37 -0.52 -1.81 -1.39
CA LEU A 37 0.07 -1.39 -0.11
C LEU A 37 -0.21 0.08 0.19
N ALA A 38 -0.17 0.95 -0.81
CA ALA A 38 -0.50 2.36 -0.65
C ALA A 38 -1.96 2.54 -0.22
N ALA A 39 -2.88 1.79 -0.80
CA ALA A 39 -4.29 1.81 -0.41
C ALA A 39 -4.50 1.34 1.02
N LYS A 40 -3.83 0.26 1.42
CA LYS A 40 -3.87 -0.26 2.80
C LYS A 40 -3.31 0.73 3.81
N LEU A 41 -2.22 1.40 3.45
CA LEU A 41 -1.61 2.41 4.30
C LEU A 41 -2.54 3.61 4.51
N LYS A 42 -3.19 4.06 3.45
CA LYS A 42 -4.17 5.15 3.51
C LYS A 42 -5.33 4.79 4.43
N GLU A 43 -5.87 3.59 4.30
CA GLU A 43 -6.94 3.08 5.16
C GLU A 43 -6.50 2.99 6.61
N ALA A 44 -5.31 2.45 6.87
CA ALA A 44 -4.77 2.35 8.23
C ALA A 44 -4.59 3.73 8.87
N ARG A 45 -4.11 4.71 8.13
CA ARG A 45 -3.99 6.10 8.62
C ARG A 45 -5.36 6.69 8.94
N HIS A 46 -6.35 6.47 8.10
CA HIS A 46 -7.70 6.94 8.33
C HIS A 46 -8.29 6.35 9.62
N LEU A 47 -8.14 5.03 9.81
CA LEU A 47 -8.60 4.35 11.03
C LEU A 47 -7.88 4.86 12.27
N THR A 48 -6.58 5.13 12.18
CA THR A 48 -5.80 5.68 13.27
C THR A 48 -6.26 7.09 13.64
N GLU A 49 -6.51 7.93 12.65
CA GLU A 49 -7.01 9.29 12.86
C GLU A 49 -8.40 9.29 13.49
N GLU A 50 -9.29 8.40 13.05
CA GLU A 50 -10.61 8.23 13.63
C GLU A 50 -10.53 7.78 15.09
N ALA A 51 -9.70 6.78 15.38
CA ALA A 51 -9.51 6.27 16.74
C ALA A 51 -8.95 7.36 17.65
N SER A 52 -7.99 8.13 17.19
CA SER A 52 -7.42 9.26 17.93
C SER A 52 -8.47 10.33 18.22
N ARG A 53 -9.30 10.66 17.24
CA ARG A 53 -10.39 11.65 17.43
C ARG A 53 -11.40 11.18 18.46
N LYS A 54 -11.81 9.92 18.40
CA LYS A 54 -12.75 9.34 19.37
C LYS A 54 -12.15 9.30 20.78
N HIS A 55 -10.87 9.01 20.89
CA HIS A 55 -10.15 9.03 22.15
C HIS A 55 -10.14 10.44 22.75
N ASP A 56 -9.83 11.45 21.94
CA ASP A 56 -9.82 12.86 22.37
C ASP A 56 -11.20 13.33 22.80
N GLU A 57 -12.25 12.93 22.05
CA GLU A 57 -13.63 13.24 22.43
C GLU A 57 -14.01 12.60 23.76
N THR A 58 -13.60 11.37 24.00
CA THR A 58 -13.86 10.66 25.25
C THR A 58 -13.16 11.35 26.42
N ILE A 59 -11.91 11.74 26.27
CA ILE A 59 -11.16 12.48 27.29
C ILE A 59 -11.87 13.80 27.60
N TYR A 60 -12.28 14.53 26.57
CA TYR A 60 -12.98 15.78 26.72
C TYR A 60 -14.28 15.63 27.51
N LYS A 61 -15.06 14.58 27.21
CA LYS A 61 -16.30 14.28 27.93
C LYS A 61 -16.04 13.92 29.38
N LEU A 62 -15.03 13.13 29.67
CA LEU A 62 -14.66 12.75 31.04
C LEU A 62 -14.24 13.97 31.86
N ASP A 63 -13.42 14.82 31.29
CA ASP A 63 -13.00 16.06 31.97
C ASP A 63 -14.18 16.97 32.26
N ARG A 64 -15.12 17.08 31.32
CA ARG A 64 -16.32 17.86 31.48
C ARG A 64 -17.23 17.32 32.58
N GLU A 65 -17.44 16.00 32.62
CA GLU A 65 -18.23 15.35 33.65
C GLU A 65 -17.60 15.50 35.04
N ASP A 66 -16.30 15.34 35.13
CA ASP A 66 -15.53 15.51 36.35
C ASP A 66 -15.66 16.92 36.89
N TRP A 67 -15.58 17.92 36.03
CA TRP A 67 -15.75 19.31 36.39
C TRP A 67 -17.16 19.60 36.91
N GLN A 68 -18.20 19.05 36.27
CA GLN A 68 -19.59 19.17 36.74
C GLN A 68 -19.79 18.56 38.12
N ILE A 69 -19.27 17.37 38.36
CA ILE A 69 -19.32 16.69 39.65
C ILE A 69 -18.64 17.55 40.71
N HIS A 70 -17.49 18.11 40.40
CA HIS A 70 -16.74 18.97 41.30
C HIS A 70 -17.54 20.22 41.71
N ILE A 71 -18.23 20.84 40.80
CA ILE A 71 -19.09 22.01 41.06
C ILE A 71 -20.26 21.62 41.94
N TYR A 72 -20.91 20.48 41.68
CA TYR A 72 -22.04 20.05 42.49
C TYR A 72 -21.64 19.58 43.89
N THR A 73 -20.40 19.21 44.10
CA THR A 73 -19.90 18.78 45.42
C THR A 73 -19.44 19.94 46.29
N LEU A 74 -19.20 21.07 45.68
CA LEU A 74 -18.86 22.28 46.40
C LEU A 74 -20.11 22.91 47.01
#